data_d9ca0a2919423a228bb7d80179e6bfd9
#
_entry.id   d9ca0a2919423a228bb7d80179e6bfd9
#
_cell.length_a   1.000
_cell.length_b   1.000
_cell.length_c   1.000
_cell.angle_alpha   90.00
_cell.angle_beta   90.00
_cell.angle_gamma   90.00
#
_symmetry.space_group_name_H-M   'P 1'
#
loop_
_entity.id
_entity.type
_entity.pdbx_description
1 polymer ?
#
loop_
_entity_poly.entity_id
_entity_poly.type
_entity_poly.pdbx_seq_one_letter_code
_entity_poly.pdbx_strand_id
1 'polypeptide(L)'
;MTNRPPSAYRTNVGLMLIAADRRVFVGQRARQPDAWQMPQGGIDRGETPLEAAGRELWEEVGTAKALLLRESREWIAYDVPEEQRPSHWRGRWRGQAQKWFALAFTGNDSDIDVDAHDREFTAWRWV
;
A
#
# COMPACT_ATOMS: atom_id res chain seq x y z
N MET A 1 3.68 8.01 24.64
CA MET A 1 3.37 6.91 23.72
C MET A 1 4.24 7.03 22.49
N THR A 2 5.01 6.02 22.20
CA THR A 2 5.90 6.05 21.04
C THR A 2 5.14 5.52 19.83
N ASN A 3 5.27 6.21 18.71
CA ASN A 3 4.65 5.81 17.45
C ASN A 3 5.60 4.89 16.65
N ARG A 4 6.17 3.91 17.37
CA ARG A 4 7.12 2.98 16.77
C ARG A 4 6.42 1.70 16.33
N PRO A 5 6.85 1.12 15.20
CA PRO A 5 6.33 -0.18 14.81
C PRO A 5 6.81 -1.25 15.80
N PRO A 6 6.01 -2.30 16.02
CA PRO A 6 6.46 -3.41 16.85
C PRO A 6 7.66 -4.10 16.19
N SER A 7 8.62 -4.55 17.01
CA SER A 7 9.79 -5.26 16.51
C SER A 7 9.39 -6.61 15.91
N ALA A 8 10.22 -7.16 15.05
CA ALA A 8 10.00 -8.41 14.36
C ALA A 8 8.90 -8.35 13.27
N TYR A 9 8.44 -7.15 12.91
CA TYR A 9 7.49 -6.95 11.82
C TYR A 9 8.11 -6.06 10.75
N ARG A 10 7.88 -6.41 9.48
CA ARG A 10 8.31 -5.58 8.37
C ARG A 10 7.39 -4.37 8.27
N THR A 11 7.98 -3.18 8.21
CA THR A 11 7.17 -1.96 8.10
C THR A 11 6.66 -1.78 6.66
N ASN A 12 5.40 -1.37 6.55
CA ASN A 12 4.68 -1.33 5.30
C ASN A 12 3.65 -0.20 5.37
N VAL A 13 3.24 0.32 4.23
CA VAL A 13 2.16 1.30 4.13
C VAL A 13 1.01 0.73 3.31
N GLY A 14 -0.21 1.10 3.68
CA GLY A 14 -1.40 0.81 2.90
C GLY A 14 -2.06 2.11 2.47
N LEU A 15 -2.64 2.12 1.28
CA LEU A 15 -3.23 3.30 0.68
C LEU A 15 -4.72 3.09 0.43
N MET A 16 -5.55 3.92 1.03
CA MET A 16 -6.96 3.99 0.70
C MET A 16 -7.16 5.21 -0.20
N LEU A 17 -7.09 5.00 -1.51
CA LEU A 17 -7.28 6.07 -2.49
C LEU A 17 -8.78 6.20 -2.77
N ILE A 18 -9.34 7.37 -2.48
CA ILE A 18 -10.78 7.61 -2.49
C ILE A 18 -11.14 8.56 -3.62
N ALA A 19 -12.04 8.11 -4.49
CA ALA A 19 -12.57 8.93 -5.58
C ALA A 19 -13.55 9.98 -5.06
N ALA A 20 -13.88 10.96 -5.90
CA ALA A 20 -14.83 12.02 -5.55
C ALA A 20 -16.21 11.49 -5.15
N ASP A 21 -16.62 10.35 -5.72
CA ASP A 21 -17.89 9.70 -5.39
C ASP A 21 -17.78 8.74 -4.19
N ARG A 22 -16.66 8.78 -3.47
CA ARG A 22 -16.38 7.99 -2.27
C ARG A 22 -16.11 6.52 -2.49
N ARG A 23 -15.95 6.09 -3.74
CA ARG A 23 -15.48 4.73 -4.02
C ARG A 23 -13.97 4.66 -3.81
N VAL A 24 -13.48 3.46 -3.57
CA VAL A 24 -12.10 3.20 -3.22
C VAL A 24 -11.41 2.40 -4.34
N PHE A 25 -10.16 2.74 -4.61
CA PHE A 25 -9.34 2.02 -5.59
C PHE A 25 -8.97 0.64 -5.08
N VAL A 26 -9.20 -0.38 -5.90
CA VAL A 26 -8.63 -1.71 -5.69
C VAL A 26 -7.99 -2.19 -6.98
N GLY A 27 -6.87 -2.89 -6.85
CA GLY A 27 -6.17 -3.50 -7.97
C GLY A 27 -6.23 -5.02 -7.89
N GLN A 28 -6.31 -5.64 -9.06
CA GLN A 28 -6.23 -7.10 -9.18
C GLN A 28 -4.76 -7.48 -9.21
N ARG A 29 -4.35 -8.34 -8.29
CA ARG A 29 -2.94 -8.72 -8.19
C ARG A 29 -2.51 -9.59 -9.37
N ALA A 30 -1.36 -9.23 -9.95
CA ALA A 30 -0.82 -9.95 -11.11
C ALA A 30 -0.56 -11.43 -10.81
N ARG A 31 -0.07 -11.73 -9.60
CA ARG A 31 0.29 -13.10 -9.22
C ARG A 31 -0.81 -13.88 -8.53
N GLN A 32 -1.89 -13.21 -8.18
CA GLN A 32 -3.04 -13.82 -7.53
C GLN A 32 -4.30 -13.16 -8.09
N PRO A 33 -4.73 -13.56 -9.31
CA PRO A 33 -5.83 -12.87 -9.99
C PRO A 33 -7.15 -12.83 -9.23
N ASP A 34 -7.36 -13.71 -8.28
CA ASP A 34 -8.56 -13.69 -7.45
C ASP A 34 -8.49 -12.65 -6.33
N ALA A 35 -7.31 -12.09 -6.09
CA ALA A 35 -7.12 -11.12 -5.01
C ALA A 35 -7.20 -9.69 -5.56
N TRP A 36 -8.18 -8.96 -5.05
CA TRP A 36 -8.34 -7.53 -5.27
C TRP A 36 -8.00 -6.82 -3.97
N GLN A 37 -7.14 -5.84 -4.03
CA GLN A 37 -6.68 -5.18 -2.81
C GLN A 37 -6.35 -3.72 -3.05
N MET A 38 -6.33 -2.96 -1.95
CA MET A 38 -5.82 -1.60 -1.96
C MET A 38 -4.30 -1.65 -2.12
N PRO A 39 -3.68 -0.61 -2.71
CA PRO A 39 -2.22 -0.56 -2.86
C PRO A 39 -1.52 -0.66 -1.50
N GLN A 40 -0.39 -1.34 -1.48
CA GLN A 40 0.45 -1.44 -0.29
C GLN A 40 1.88 -1.78 -0.69
N GLY A 41 2.81 -1.43 0.16
CA GLY A 41 4.19 -1.75 -0.09
C GLY A 41 5.09 -1.43 1.08
N GLY A 42 6.32 -1.95 1.03
CA GLY A 42 7.29 -1.78 2.11
C GLY A 42 7.80 -0.35 2.20
N ILE A 43 8.22 0.02 3.40
CA ILE A 43 8.90 1.30 3.64
C ILE A 43 10.38 1.07 3.44
N ASP A 44 11.00 1.86 2.56
CA ASP A 44 12.43 1.75 2.31
C ASP A 44 13.23 2.39 3.42
N ARG A 45 14.47 1.96 3.56
CA ARG A 45 15.37 2.48 4.58
C ARG A 45 15.54 4.00 4.42
N GLY A 46 15.34 4.73 5.50
CA GLY A 46 15.47 6.18 5.52
C GLY A 46 14.24 6.94 5.05
N GLU A 47 13.22 6.22 4.65
CA GLU A 47 11.96 6.78 4.16
C GLU A 47 10.96 6.92 5.31
N THR A 48 10.25 8.05 5.37
CA THR A 48 9.12 8.16 6.30
C THR A 48 7.93 7.36 5.76
N PRO A 49 6.97 6.98 6.60
CA PRO A 49 5.75 6.33 6.10
C PRO A 49 5.03 7.14 5.03
N LEU A 50 4.93 8.47 5.19
CA LEU A 50 4.27 9.30 4.19
C LEU A 50 5.01 9.32 2.86
N GLU A 51 6.35 9.38 2.91
CA GLU A 51 7.16 9.29 1.70
C GLU A 51 6.96 7.96 0.98
N ALA A 52 6.91 6.87 1.75
CA ALA A 52 6.64 5.55 1.20
C ALA A 52 5.25 5.49 0.55
N ALA A 53 4.25 6.09 1.18
CA ALA A 53 2.90 6.13 0.62
C ALA A 53 2.87 6.84 -0.74
N GLY A 54 3.56 7.97 -0.87
CA GLY A 54 3.66 8.70 -2.13
C GLY A 54 4.36 7.89 -3.22
N ARG A 55 5.45 7.24 -2.86
CA ARG A 55 6.20 6.40 -3.79
C ARG A 55 5.36 5.20 -4.25
N GLU A 56 4.69 4.52 -3.34
CA GLU A 56 3.85 3.37 -3.68
C GLU A 56 2.65 3.78 -4.55
N LEU A 57 2.07 4.95 -4.29
CA LEU A 57 1.01 5.47 -5.16
C LEU A 57 1.52 5.62 -6.58
N TRP A 58 2.69 6.21 -6.75
CA TRP A 58 3.31 6.38 -8.05
C TRP A 58 3.62 5.03 -8.71
N GLU A 59 4.23 4.12 -7.98
CA GLU A 59 4.66 2.83 -8.53
C GLU A 59 3.49 1.92 -8.90
N GLU A 60 2.46 1.85 -8.05
CA GLU A 60 1.38 0.88 -8.24
C GLU A 60 0.16 1.44 -8.97
N VAL A 61 -0.16 2.72 -8.76
CA VAL A 61 -1.35 3.34 -9.35
C VAL A 61 -0.99 4.23 -10.54
N GLY A 62 0.27 4.65 -10.64
CA GLY A 62 0.76 5.43 -11.77
C GLY A 62 0.47 6.91 -11.69
N THR A 63 0.08 7.42 -10.54
CA THR A 63 -0.26 8.83 -10.37
C THR A 63 0.28 9.38 -9.06
N ALA A 64 0.46 10.70 -9.03
CA ALA A 64 0.76 11.42 -7.80
C ALA A 64 -0.38 12.38 -7.44
N LYS A 65 -1.51 12.31 -8.13
CA LYS A 65 -2.63 13.24 -7.95
C LYS A 65 -3.52 12.83 -6.79
N ALA A 66 -3.07 13.14 -5.60
CA ALA A 66 -3.80 12.81 -4.38
C ALA A 66 -3.47 13.81 -3.27
N LEU A 67 -4.43 14.01 -2.38
CA LEU A 67 -4.25 14.83 -1.18
C LEU A 67 -4.40 13.94 0.05
N LEU A 68 -3.50 14.09 1.00
CA LEU A 68 -3.58 13.35 2.25
C LEU A 68 -4.78 13.82 3.06
N LEU A 69 -5.66 12.91 3.41
CA LEU A 69 -6.80 13.17 4.29
C LEU A 69 -6.48 12.79 5.72
N ARG A 70 -5.91 11.60 5.93
CA ARG A 70 -5.63 11.10 7.26
C ARG A 70 -4.61 9.98 7.23
N GLU A 71 -3.85 9.88 8.30
CA GLU A 71 -2.91 8.80 8.54
C GLU A 71 -3.38 8.02 9.78
N SER A 72 -3.25 6.69 9.78
CA SER A 72 -3.58 5.91 10.96
C SER A 72 -2.65 6.30 12.11
N ARG A 73 -3.19 6.38 13.32
CA ARG A 73 -2.38 6.73 14.48
C ARG A 73 -1.40 5.64 14.85
N GLU A 74 -1.83 4.40 14.72
CA GLU A 74 -1.06 3.26 15.19
C GLU A 74 -0.62 2.38 14.03
N TRP A 75 0.41 1.60 14.30
CA TRP A 75 0.83 0.54 13.41
C TRP A 75 -0.13 -0.63 13.58
N ILE A 76 -0.65 -1.14 12.48
CA ILE A 76 -1.54 -2.29 12.47
C ILE A 76 -0.72 -3.50 12.08
N ALA A 77 -0.45 -4.37 13.06
CA ALA A 77 0.42 -5.52 12.84
C ALA A 77 -0.40 -6.79 12.64
N TYR A 78 0.07 -7.65 11.74
CA TYR A 78 -0.49 -8.99 11.57
C TYR A 78 0.63 -9.97 11.27
N ASP A 79 0.45 -11.19 11.76
CA ASP A 79 1.40 -12.27 11.50
C ASP A 79 1.08 -12.94 10.17
N VAL A 80 2.13 -13.31 9.45
CA VAL A 80 2.01 -14.10 8.23
C VAL A 80 2.40 -15.54 8.61
N PRO A 81 1.56 -16.54 8.27
CA PRO A 81 1.92 -17.93 8.54
C PRO A 81 3.30 -18.26 7.99
N GLU A 82 4.07 -19.02 8.73
CA GLU A 82 5.47 -19.28 8.40
C GLU A 82 5.66 -19.77 6.96
N GLU A 83 4.81 -20.68 6.52
CA GLU A 83 4.87 -21.27 5.19
C GLU A 83 4.52 -20.29 4.07
N GLN A 84 3.93 -19.13 4.41
CA GLN A 84 3.54 -18.10 3.44
C GLN A 84 4.49 -16.91 3.43
N ARG A 85 5.50 -16.92 4.33
CA ARG A 85 6.44 -15.79 4.41
C ARG A 85 7.34 -15.76 3.19
N PRO A 86 7.53 -14.57 2.57
CA PRO A 86 8.41 -14.44 1.41
C PRO A 86 9.82 -14.92 1.73
N SER A 87 10.42 -15.64 0.81
CA SER A 87 11.78 -16.18 0.99
C SER A 87 12.81 -15.08 1.21
N HIS A 88 12.61 -13.90 0.59
CA HIS A 88 13.54 -12.78 0.74
C HIS A 88 13.53 -12.16 2.14
N TRP A 89 12.55 -12.51 2.96
CA TRP A 89 12.55 -12.09 4.38
C TRP A 89 13.60 -12.83 5.19
N ARG A 90 13.99 -14.01 4.76
CA ARG A 90 15.04 -14.82 5.42
C ARG A 90 14.80 -15.02 6.92
N GLY A 91 13.55 -15.18 7.30
CA GLY A 91 13.20 -15.40 8.70
C GLY A 91 13.28 -14.16 9.58
N ARG A 92 13.52 -12.97 9.03
CA ARG A 92 13.67 -11.74 9.82
C ARG A 92 12.38 -11.29 10.48
N TRP A 93 11.26 -11.50 9.82
CA TRP A 93 9.98 -10.96 10.28
C TRP A 93 8.95 -12.06 10.41
N ARG A 94 8.07 -11.89 11.40
CA ARG A 94 6.94 -12.78 11.61
C ARG A 94 5.67 -12.29 10.89
N GLY A 95 5.69 -11.07 10.40
CA GLY A 95 4.56 -10.48 9.71
C GLY A 95 4.86 -9.06 9.26
N GLN A 96 3.83 -8.28 9.11
CA GLN A 96 3.94 -6.88 8.70
C GLN A 96 3.25 -5.96 9.69
N ALA A 97 3.80 -4.76 9.85
CA ALA A 97 3.17 -3.68 10.60
C ALA A 97 2.90 -2.55 9.62
N GLN A 98 1.64 -2.15 9.51
CA GLN A 98 1.20 -1.20 8.48
C GLN A 98 0.76 0.13 9.07
N LYS A 99 1.17 1.22 8.39
CA LYS A 99 0.58 2.54 8.53
C LYS A 99 -0.35 2.75 7.35
N TRP A 100 -1.58 3.15 7.62
CA TRP A 100 -2.57 3.37 6.57
C TRP A 100 -2.80 4.85 6.32
N PHE A 101 -2.98 5.20 5.04
CA PHE A 101 -3.20 6.56 4.58
C PHE A 101 -4.48 6.64 3.78
N ALA A 102 -5.37 7.55 4.17
CA ALA A 102 -6.54 7.88 3.36
C ALA A 102 -6.17 9.06 2.47
N LEU A 103 -6.31 8.90 1.17
CA LEU A 103 -5.91 9.87 0.17
C LEU A 103 -7.11 10.21 -0.72
N ALA A 104 -7.36 11.50 -0.94
CA ALA A 104 -8.38 11.95 -1.89
C ALA A 104 -7.75 12.01 -3.28
N PHE A 105 -8.29 11.23 -4.23
CA PHE A 105 -7.83 11.29 -5.61
C PHE A 105 -8.26 12.61 -6.25
N THR A 106 -7.30 13.34 -6.83
CA THR A 106 -7.54 14.65 -7.42
C THR A 106 -7.43 14.66 -8.93
N GLY A 107 -7.27 13.50 -9.55
CA GLY A 107 -7.16 13.35 -11.00
C GLY A 107 -8.41 12.74 -11.61
N ASN A 108 -8.26 12.29 -12.84
CA ASN A 108 -9.27 11.57 -13.59
C ASN A 108 -8.83 10.11 -13.75
N ASP A 109 -9.77 9.23 -14.11
CA ASP A 109 -9.44 7.82 -14.34
C ASP A 109 -8.31 7.65 -15.36
N SER A 110 -8.22 8.54 -16.34
CA SER A 110 -7.16 8.51 -17.34
C SER A 110 -5.77 8.77 -16.76
N ASP A 111 -5.67 9.29 -15.55
CA ASP A 111 -4.39 9.48 -14.86
C ASP A 111 -3.91 8.20 -14.18
N ILE A 112 -4.75 7.19 -14.07
CA ILE A 112 -4.39 5.93 -13.44
C ILE A 112 -3.83 4.97 -14.48
N ASP A 113 -2.63 4.44 -14.19
CA ASP A 113 -1.94 3.52 -15.09
C ASP A 113 -1.19 2.48 -14.26
N VAL A 114 -1.82 1.32 -14.07
CA VAL A 114 -1.22 0.23 -13.28
C VAL A 114 -0.10 -0.48 -14.01
N ASP A 115 0.09 -0.21 -15.31
CA ASP A 115 1.19 -0.77 -16.11
C ASP A 115 2.40 0.16 -16.19
N ALA A 116 2.29 1.38 -15.68
CA ALA A 116 3.32 2.40 -15.91
C ALA A 116 4.68 2.06 -15.31
N HIS A 117 4.69 1.45 -14.12
CA HIS A 117 5.93 1.24 -13.39
C HIS A 117 6.10 -0.19 -12.88
N ASP A 118 5.45 -0.54 -11.79
CA ASP A 118 5.76 -1.76 -11.05
C ASP A 118 4.87 -2.96 -11.35
N ARG A 119 3.93 -2.87 -12.20
CA ARG A 119 3.04 -3.98 -12.61
C ARG A 119 2.59 -4.93 -11.49
N GLU A 120 2.38 -4.39 -10.30
CA GLU A 120 1.84 -5.16 -9.20
C GLU A 120 0.39 -5.59 -9.48
N PHE A 121 -0.32 -4.77 -10.25
CA PHE A 121 -1.71 -4.99 -10.63
C PHE A 121 -1.83 -5.15 -12.14
N THR A 122 -2.77 -6.01 -12.56
CA THR A 122 -3.10 -6.21 -13.98
C THR A 122 -4.38 -5.49 -14.39
N ALA A 123 -5.20 -5.09 -13.41
CA ALA A 123 -6.44 -4.36 -13.62
C ALA A 123 -6.77 -3.58 -12.37
N TRP A 124 -7.67 -2.63 -12.47
CA TRP A 124 -8.11 -1.85 -11.32
C TRP A 124 -9.58 -1.46 -11.47
N ARG A 125 -10.19 -1.09 -10.37
CA ARG A 125 -11.56 -0.57 -10.37
C ARG A 125 -11.84 0.22 -9.09
N TRP A 126 -12.88 1.03 -9.14
CA TRP A 126 -13.44 1.68 -7.96
C TRP A 126 -14.52 0.78 -7.36
N VAL A 127 -14.49 0.62 -6.06
CA VAL A 127 -15.51 -0.17 -5.34
C VAL A 127 -16.16 0.62 -4.22
#